data_43bdb5d59446081f07fd5c343256a9e4
#
_entry.id   43bdb5d59446081f07fd5c343256a9e4
#
_cell.length_a   1.000
_cell.length_b   1.000
_cell.length_c   1.000
_cell.angle_alpha   90.00
_cell.angle_beta   90.00
_cell.angle_gamma   90.00
#
_symmetry.space_group_name_H-M   'P 1'
#
loop_
_entity.id
_entity.type
_entity.pdbx_description
1 polymer ?
#
loop_
_entity_poly.entity_id
_entity_poly.type
_entity_poly.pdbx_seq_one_letter_code
_entity_poly.pdbx_strand_id
1 'polypeptide(L)'
;MLGYKRVIPEFDENGNLPLGVHWAEWEEFVERFGNNERRLSLIQGLQIAMKQLKAAGSRTIYINGSFVTTKSKPGDFDACYDNETVDTDCLRINAPRLLNHYDRAGQKAKYRGEIFPVNQPVGNYGINSFELFQRNRNRNKKGIIAIDLMRWNYD
;
A
#
# COMPACT_ATOMS: atom_id res chain seq x y z
N MET A 1 -22.34 0.77 18.18
CA MET A 1 -20.92 0.62 17.91
C MET A 1 -20.33 1.94 17.47
N LEU A 2 -19.21 2.27 18.02
CA LEU A 2 -18.47 3.43 17.56
C LEU A 2 -17.70 3.02 16.30
N GLY A 3 -18.08 3.61 15.19
CA GLY A 3 -17.36 3.42 13.95
C GLY A 3 -16.05 4.20 13.93
N TYR A 4 -15.29 4.01 12.89
CA TYR A 4 -14.12 4.81 12.61
C TYR A 4 -14.54 6.18 12.06
N LYS A 5 -13.67 7.15 12.19
CA LYS A 5 -13.87 8.45 11.57
C LYS A 5 -13.57 8.35 10.06
N ARG A 6 -14.51 8.79 9.25
CA ARG A 6 -14.34 8.79 7.79
C ARG A 6 -13.54 10.01 7.36
N VAL A 7 -12.33 9.77 6.83
CA VAL A 7 -11.42 10.84 6.41
C VAL A 7 -10.93 10.67 4.97
N ILE A 8 -11.19 9.53 4.33
CA ILE A 8 -10.82 9.33 2.93
C ILE A 8 -11.75 10.22 2.08
N PRO A 9 -11.18 11.14 1.27
CA PRO A 9 -12.02 12.03 0.48
C PRO A 9 -12.70 11.30 -0.68
N GLU A 10 -13.68 11.96 -1.27
CA GLU A 10 -14.32 11.45 -2.47
C GLU A 10 -13.33 11.40 -3.64
N PHE A 11 -13.59 10.50 -4.58
CA PHE A 11 -12.79 10.45 -5.81
C PHE A 11 -13.06 11.69 -6.66
N ASP A 12 -12.05 12.11 -7.42
CA ASP A 12 -12.20 13.16 -8.40
C ASP A 12 -12.96 12.64 -9.64
N GLU A 13 -13.14 13.51 -10.63
CA GLU A 13 -13.88 13.18 -11.86
C GLU A 13 -13.22 12.08 -12.69
N ASN A 14 -11.91 11.84 -12.48
CA ASN A 14 -11.16 10.80 -13.17
C ASN A 14 -11.10 9.50 -12.39
N GLY A 15 -11.76 9.42 -11.25
CA GLY A 15 -11.79 8.22 -10.42
C GLY A 15 -10.54 8.04 -9.56
N ASN A 16 -9.77 9.08 -9.34
CA ASN A 16 -8.58 9.08 -8.50
C ASN A 16 -8.84 9.80 -7.19
N LEU A 17 -8.05 9.50 -6.18
CA LEU A 17 -8.06 10.30 -4.95
C LEU A 17 -7.45 11.68 -5.22
N PRO A 18 -7.94 12.73 -4.54
CA PRO A 18 -7.29 14.01 -4.59
C PRO A 18 -5.83 13.92 -4.17
N LEU A 19 -5.01 14.83 -4.74
CA LEU A 19 -3.59 14.87 -4.45
C LEU A 19 -3.32 14.89 -2.95
N GLY A 20 -2.30 14.17 -2.52
CA GLY A 20 -1.82 14.14 -1.15
C GLY A 20 -1.78 12.75 -0.55
N VAL A 21 -1.30 12.69 0.68
CA VAL A 21 -1.25 11.47 1.47
C VAL A 21 -2.45 11.50 2.41
N HIS A 22 -3.34 10.53 2.25
CA HIS A 22 -4.59 10.46 3.04
C HIS A 22 -4.46 9.36 4.07
N TRP A 23 -4.30 9.72 5.32
CA TRP A 23 -4.25 8.77 6.43
C TRP A 23 -5.64 8.21 6.68
N ALA A 24 -5.73 6.88 6.82
CA ALA A 24 -7.01 6.21 7.03
C ALA A 24 -6.88 5.11 8.07
N GLU A 25 -7.97 4.86 8.77
CA GLU A 25 -8.09 3.67 9.60
C GLU A 25 -8.31 2.45 8.71
N TRP A 26 -7.86 1.28 9.16
CA TRP A 26 -7.97 0.06 8.38
C TRP A 26 -9.41 -0.27 8.01
N GLU A 27 -10.34 -0.07 8.94
CA GLU A 27 -11.76 -0.35 8.73
C GLU A 27 -12.33 0.50 7.60
N GLU A 28 -11.97 1.78 7.57
CA GLU A 28 -12.40 2.68 6.49
C GLU A 28 -11.81 2.26 5.15
N PHE A 29 -10.53 1.89 5.15
CA PHE A 29 -9.85 1.43 3.94
C PHE A 29 -10.54 0.20 3.36
N VAL A 30 -10.83 -0.80 4.19
CA VAL A 30 -11.49 -2.03 3.74
C VAL A 30 -12.90 -1.74 3.23
N GLU A 31 -13.67 -0.90 3.93
CA GLU A 31 -15.01 -0.54 3.49
C GLU A 31 -14.98 0.18 2.14
N ARG A 32 -14.05 1.12 1.98
CA ARG A 32 -13.97 1.94 0.77
C ARG A 32 -13.46 1.17 -0.44
N PHE A 33 -12.40 0.38 -0.27
CA PHE A 33 -11.68 -0.25 -1.38
C PHE A 33 -11.93 -1.76 -1.51
N GLY A 34 -12.58 -2.38 -0.53
CA GLY A 34 -12.89 -3.81 -0.53
C GLY A 34 -14.33 -4.11 -0.92
N ASN A 35 -14.86 -3.41 -1.92
CA ASN A 35 -16.28 -3.46 -2.25
C ASN A 35 -16.68 -4.52 -3.28
N ASN A 36 -15.77 -5.44 -3.61
CA ASN A 36 -16.07 -6.63 -4.42
C ASN A 36 -15.09 -7.75 -4.09
N GLU A 37 -15.36 -8.94 -4.61
CA GLU A 37 -14.54 -10.13 -4.32
C GLU A 37 -13.10 -9.98 -4.78
N ARG A 38 -12.88 -9.40 -5.95
CA ARG A 38 -11.53 -9.19 -6.48
C ARG A 38 -10.72 -8.30 -5.54
N ARG A 39 -11.31 -7.20 -5.12
CA ARG A 39 -10.64 -6.26 -4.22
C ARG A 39 -10.40 -6.87 -2.84
N LEU A 40 -11.35 -7.62 -2.31
CA LEU A 40 -11.17 -8.30 -1.03
C LEU A 40 -10.04 -9.33 -1.10
N SER A 41 -9.91 -10.03 -2.23
CA SER A 41 -8.80 -10.96 -2.45
C SER A 41 -7.44 -10.25 -2.38
N LEU A 42 -7.33 -9.07 -2.99
CA LEU A 42 -6.09 -8.29 -2.94
C LEU A 42 -5.81 -7.77 -1.52
N ILE A 43 -6.85 -7.37 -0.79
CA ILE A 43 -6.72 -6.93 0.60
C ILE A 43 -6.18 -8.05 1.50
N GLN A 44 -6.58 -9.29 1.26
CA GLN A 44 -6.05 -10.43 2.02
C GLN A 44 -4.52 -10.55 1.84
N GLY A 45 -4.04 -10.40 0.62
CA GLY A 45 -2.61 -10.41 0.35
C GLY A 45 -1.88 -9.23 0.97
N LEU A 46 -2.46 -8.04 0.87
CA LEU A 46 -1.93 -6.84 1.51
C LEU A 46 -1.83 -7.01 3.03
N GLN A 47 -2.85 -7.60 3.64
CA GLN A 47 -2.89 -7.80 5.08
C GLN A 47 -1.79 -8.74 5.56
N ILE A 48 -1.46 -9.77 4.78
CA ILE A 48 -0.33 -10.67 5.10
C ILE A 48 0.97 -9.86 5.15
N ALA A 49 1.21 -9.01 4.15
CA ALA A 49 2.39 -8.16 4.11
C ALA A 49 2.41 -7.18 5.29
N MET A 50 1.27 -6.58 5.61
CA MET A 50 1.17 -5.63 6.72
C MET A 50 1.53 -6.26 8.05
N LYS A 51 1.07 -7.49 8.31
CA LYS A 51 1.41 -8.22 9.54
C LYS A 51 2.92 -8.42 9.65
N GLN A 52 3.55 -8.84 8.57
CA GLN A 52 4.98 -9.10 8.54
C GLN A 52 5.80 -7.82 8.67
N LEU A 53 5.37 -6.75 8.02
CA LEU A 53 6.03 -5.45 8.13
C LEU A 53 5.90 -4.88 9.54
N LYS A 54 4.72 -4.96 10.13
CA LYS A 54 4.50 -4.50 11.51
C LYS A 54 5.39 -5.28 12.49
N ALA A 55 5.45 -6.59 12.33
CA ALA A 55 6.28 -7.45 13.18
C ALA A 55 7.77 -7.10 13.07
N ALA A 56 8.20 -6.62 11.91
CA ALA A 56 9.58 -6.21 11.68
C ALA A 56 9.87 -4.75 12.06
N GLY A 57 8.87 -4.03 12.55
CA GLY A 57 9.05 -2.67 13.05
C GLY A 57 8.72 -1.55 12.07
N SER A 58 8.13 -1.85 10.92
CA SER A 58 7.66 -0.79 10.02
C SER A 58 6.50 -0.03 10.66
N ARG A 59 6.55 1.30 10.56
CA ARG A 59 5.52 2.17 11.16
C ARG A 59 4.37 2.49 10.23
N THR A 60 4.62 2.48 8.91
CA THR A 60 3.64 2.98 7.94
C THR A 60 3.73 2.21 6.65
N ILE A 61 2.56 1.95 6.05
CA ILE A 61 2.47 1.48 4.68
C ILE A 61 1.64 2.48 3.87
N TYR A 62 2.07 2.72 2.64
CA TYR A 62 1.40 3.63 1.70
C TYR A 62 0.89 2.79 0.54
N ILE A 63 -0.40 2.91 0.23
CA ILE A 63 -1.05 2.11 -0.81
C ILE A 63 -1.43 3.01 -1.97
N ASN A 64 -1.17 2.53 -3.17
CA ASN A 64 -1.19 3.30 -4.38
C ASN A 64 -1.69 2.44 -5.56
N GLY A 65 -1.59 2.98 -6.75
CA GLY A 65 -1.95 2.28 -7.98
C GLY A 65 -3.43 2.28 -8.25
N SER A 66 -3.85 1.44 -9.18
CA SER A 66 -5.26 1.34 -9.56
C SER A 66 -6.14 0.83 -8.42
N PHE A 67 -5.55 0.23 -7.39
CA PHE A 67 -6.29 -0.26 -6.24
C PHE A 67 -6.97 0.87 -5.45
N VAL A 68 -6.36 2.04 -5.37
CA VAL A 68 -6.95 3.19 -4.66
C VAL A 68 -7.68 4.14 -5.59
N THR A 69 -8.31 3.59 -6.62
CA THR A 69 -9.14 4.32 -7.58
C THR A 69 -10.50 3.62 -7.72
N THR A 70 -11.34 4.15 -8.60
CA THR A 70 -12.65 3.56 -8.89
C THR A 70 -12.59 2.32 -9.78
N LYS A 71 -11.40 1.87 -10.21
CA LYS A 71 -11.28 0.69 -11.07
C LYS A 71 -11.95 -0.52 -10.40
N SER A 72 -12.88 -1.16 -11.10
CA SER A 72 -13.67 -2.25 -10.53
C SER A 72 -12.82 -3.48 -10.19
N LYS A 73 -11.94 -3.90 -11.10
CA LYS A 73 -11.15 -5.12 -10.95
C LYS A 73 -9.67 -4.83 -11.17
N PRO A 74 -9.00 -4.20 -10.20
CA PRO A 74 -7.55 -4.00 -10.32
C PRO A 74 -6.83 -5.34 -10.33
N GLY A 75 -5.72 -5.41 -11.07
CA GLY A 75 -4.93 -6.64 -11.19
C GLY A 75 -4.11 -6.93 -9.95
N ASP A 76 -3.64 -5.88 -9.30
CA ASP A 76 -2.82 -5.97 -8.09
C ASP A 76 -2.94 -4.65 -7.32
N PHE A 77 -2.25 -4.58 -6.18
CA PHE A 77 -2.01 -3.32 -5.50
C PHE A 77 -0.53 -2.96 -5.63
N ASP A 78 -0.23 -1.68 -5.43
CA ASP A 78 1.13 -1.18 -5.29
C ASP A 78 1.26 -0.55 -3.90
N ALA A 79 2.35 -0.84 -3.22
CA ALA A 79 2.57 -0.30 -1.89
C ALA A 79 4.04 -0.01 -1.67
N CYS A 80 4.31 0.93 -0.76
CA CYS A 80 5.65 1.11 -0.23
C CYS A 80 5.56 1.25 1.29
N TYR A 81 6.63 0.85 1.97
CA TYR A 81 6.65 0.85 3.43
C TYR A 81 7.80 1.70 3.96
N ASP A 82 7.57 2.28 5.12
CA ASP A 82 8.62 2.98 5.85
C ASP A 82 9.65 1.95 6.33
N ASN A 83 10.86 2.03 5.78
CA ASN A 83 11.92 1.08 6.08
C ASN A 83 12.95 1.62 7.10
N GLU A 84 12.79 2.85 7.57
CA GLU A 84 13.73 3.46 8.50
C GLU A 84 13.84 2.69 9.81
N THR A 85 12.73 2.19 10.32
CA THR A 85 12.65 1.47 11.58
C THR A 85 12.55 -0.04 11.44
N VAL A 86 12.71 -0.55 10.22
CA VAL A 86 12.54 -1.98 9.94
C VAL A 86 13.81 -2.75 10.33
N ASP A 87 13.60 -3.86 11.04
CA ASP A 87 14.64 -4.85 11.29
C ASP A 87 14.74 -5.75 10.06
N THR A 88 15.77 -5.53 9.24
CA THR A 88 15.95 -6.29 8.00
C THR A 88 16.23 -7.76 8.24
N ASP A 89 16.87 -8.12 9.36
CA ASP A 89 17.10 -9.52 9.70
C ASP A 89 15.79 -10.23 10.00
N CYS A 90 14.86 -9.54 10.66
CA CYS A 90 13.51 -10.07 10.89
C CYS A 90 12.80 -10.37 9.57
N LEU A 91 12.85 -9.45 8.61
CA LEU A 91 12.27 -9.69 7.28
C LEU A 91 12.98 -10.81 6.54
N ARG A 92 14.31 -10.85 6.62
CA ARG A 92 15.07 -11.90 5.93
C ARG A 92 14.68 -13.29 6.39
N ILE A 93 14.46 -13.45 7.68
CA ILE A 93 14.11 -14.74 8.27
C ILE A 93 12.62 -15.06 8.06
N ASN A 94 11.75 -14.10 8.28
CA ASN A 94 10.30 -14.36 8.35
C ASN A 94 9.53 -13.99 7.09
N ALA A 95 10.04 -13.06 6.29
CA ALA A 95 9.35 -12.54 5.12
C ALA A 95 10.31 -12.09 4.02
N PRO A 96 11.17 -13.00 3.52
CA PRO A 96 12.25 -12.60 2.61
C PRO A 96 11.75 -11.96 1.31
N ARG A 97 10.53 -12.27 0.87
CA ARG A 97 9.98 -11.67 -0.36
C ARG A 97 9.75 -10.18 -0.21
N LEU A 98 9.57 -9.67 0.99
CA LEU A 98 9.43 -8.22 1.22
C LEU A 98 10.75 -7.47 1.01
N LEU A 99 11.88 -8.15 1.09
CA LEU A 99 13.18 -7.56 0.79
C LEU A 99 13.56 -7.68 -0.68
N ASN A 100 12.89 -8.54 -1.43
CA ASN A 100 13.22 -8.80 -2.83
C ASN A 100 12.17 -8.20 -3.76
N HIS A 101 12.14 -6.87 -3.80
CA HIS A 101 11.18 -6.14 -4.65
C HIS A 101 11.50 -6.27 -6.15
N TYR A 102 12.69 -6.76 -6.52
CA TYR A 102 13.02 -7.05 -7.92
C TYR A 102 12.32 -8.31 -8.42
N ASP A 103 11.97 -9.22 -7.52
CA ASP A 103 11.19 -10.41 -7.88
C ASP A 103 9.69 -10.08 -7.84
N ARG A 104 9.25 -9.36 -8.85
CA ARG A 104 7.86 -8.89 -8.94
C ARG A 104 6.88 -10.06 -8.96
N ALA A 105 7.21 -11.11 -9.72
CA ALA A 105 6.36 -12.29 -9.81
C ALA A 105 6.23 -12.99 -8.45
N GLY A 106 7.33 -13.11 -7.70
CA GLY A 106 7.30 -13.70 -6.37
C GLY A 106 6.47 -12.90 -5.37
N GLN A 107 6.59 -11.58 -5.41
CA GLN A 107 5.76 -10.73 -4.56
C GLN A 107 4.27 -10.83 -4.92
N LYS A 108 3.93 -10.80 -6.20
CA LYS A 108 2.55 -10.93 -6.65
C LYS A 108 1.96 -12.28 -6.27
N ALA A 109 2.75 -13.35 -6.38
CA ALA A 109 2.28 -14.69 -6.02
C ALA A 109 1.99 -14.79 -4.52
N LYS A 110 2.79 -14.15 -3.68
CA LYS A 110 2.65 -14.22 -2.22
C LYS A 110 1.64 -13.21 -1.69
N TYR A 111 1.74 -11.94 -2.13
CA TYR A 111 1.00 -10.83 -1.55
C TYR A 111 -0.07 -10.26 -2.46
N ARG A 112 -0.08 -10.63 -3.75
CA ARG A 112 -1.00 -10.11 -4.77
C ARG A 112 -0.77 -8.65 -5.11
N GLY A 113 0.46 -8.18 -4.89
CA GLY A 113 0.86 -6.82 -5.19
C GLY A 113 2.36 -6.67 -5.15
N GLU A 114 2.82 -5.48 -5.50
CA GLU A 114 4.22 -5.10 -5.46
C GLU A 114 4.48 -4.20 -4.26
N ILE A 115 5.57 -4.47 -3.54
CA ILE A 115 5.87 -3.81 -2.27
C ILE A 115 7.32 -3.38 -2.26
N PHE A 116 7.56 -2.07 -2.08
CA PHE A 116 8.89 -1.46 -2.12
C PHE A 116 9.17 -0.70 -0.82
N PRO A 117 10.44 -0.56 -0.42
CA PRO A 117 10.77 0.42 0.61
C PRO A 117 10.58 1.84 0.06
N VAL A 118 10.18 2.78 0.91
CA VAL A 118 9.87 4.17 0.48
C VAL A 118 11.03 4.89 -0.16
N ASN A 119 12.26 4.56 0.25
CA ASN A 119 13.46 5.23 -0.23
C ASN A 119 14.12 4.54 -1.43
N GLN A 120 13.46 3.52 -2.02
CA GLN A 120 14.04 2.81 -3.16
C GLN A 120 14.13 3.75 -4.37
N PRO A 121 15.33 4.00 -4.93
CA PRO A 121 15.46 4.77 -6.16
C PRO A 121 14.76 4.07 -7.34
N VAL A 122 14.11 4.85 -8.21
CA VAL A 122 13.37 4.31 -9.36
C VAL A 122 13.84 5.02 -10.62
N GLY A 123 14.42 4.24 -11.52
CA GLY A 123 14.89 4.75 -12.80
C GLY A 123 15.95 5.84 -12.66
N ASN A 124 16.03 6.69 -13.69
CA ASN A 124 17.01 7.78 -13.76
C ASN A 124 16.38 9.14 -13.47
N TYR A 125 15.23 9.18 -12.81
CA TYR A 125 14.44 10.40 -12.66
C TYR A 125 14.72 11.17 -11.37
N GLY A 126 15.63 10.69 -10.53
CA GLY A 126 15.94 11.34 -9.25
C GLY A 126 14.81 11.26 -8.23
N ILE A 127 13.86 10.35 -8.42
CA ILE A 127 12.75 10.14 -7.47
C ILE A 127 12.83 8.75 -6.87
N ASN A 128 12.21 8.57 -5.71
CA ASN A 128 12.13 7.27 -5.03
C ASN A 128 10.75 6.63 -5.26
N SER A 129 10.56 5.43 -4.74
CA SER A 129 9.30 4.71 -4.91
C SER A 129 8.11 5.46 -4.31
N PHE A 130 8.31 6.16 -3.20
CA PHE A 130 7.26 6.95 -2.57
C PHE A 130 6.78 8.08 -3.51
N GLU A 131 7.72 8.79 -4.14
CA GLU A 131 7.38 9.86 -5.08
C GLU A 131 6.74 9.33 -6.36
N LEU A 132 7.28 8.23 -6.90
CA LEU A 132 6.72 7.61 -8.10
C LEU A 132 5.28 7.19 -7.89
N PHE A 133 4.98 6.61 -6.73
CA PHE A 133 3.65 6.10 -6.43
C PHE A 133 2.59 7.19 -6.32
N GLN A 134 3.00 8.43 -6.16
CA GLN A 134 2.09 9.58 -6.16
C GLN A 134 1.83 10.14 -7.56
N ARG A 135 2.18 9.38 -8.62
CA ARG A 135 2.01 9.81 -10.01
C ARG A 135 1.27 8.73 -10.80
N ASN A 136 0.42 9.16 -11.74
CA ASN A 136 -0.23 8.25 -12.67
C ASN A 136 0.66 8.01 -13.90
N ARG A 137 0.15 7.27 -14.90
CA ARG A 137 0.89 6.94 -16.13
C ARG A 137 1.36 8.19 -16.90
N ASN A 138 0.63 9.28 -16.80
CA ASN A 138 0.97 10.55 -17.46
C ASN A 138 1.86 11.42 -16.57
N ARG A 139 2.39 10.86 -15.47
CA ARG A 139 3.21 11.53 -14.47
C ARG A 139 2.48 12.66 -13.73
N ASN A 140 1.17 12.72 -13.83
CA ASN A 140 0.38 13.62 -13.00
C ASN A 140 0.33 13.06 -11.58
N LYS A 141 0.43 13.93 -10.60
CA LYS A 141 0.37 13.54 -9.20
C LYS A 141 -1.04 13.05 -8.87
N LYS A 142 -1.12 12.05 -8.01
CA LYS A 142 -2.38 11.51 -7.52
C LYS A 142 -2.27 11.20 -6.03
N GLY A 143 -3.44 11.09 -5.37
CA GLY A 143 -3.50 10.79 -3.96
C GLY A 143 -3.20 9.32 -3.65
N ILE A 144 -2.68 9.09 -2.47
CA ILE A 144 -2.38 7.76 -1.96
C ILE A 144 -2.94 7.63 -0.54
N ILE A 145 -3.08 6.40 -0.08
CA ILE A 145 -3.56 6.10 1.26
C ILE A 145 -2.38 5.70 2.14
N ALA A 146 -2.32 6.23 3.35
CA ALA A 146 -1.36 5.82 4.36
C ALA A 146 -2.08 5.12 5.52
N ILE A 147 -1.54 3.99 5.95
CA ILE A 147 -2.02 3.27 7.13
C ILE A 147 -0.92 3.27 8.18
N ASP A 148 -1.28 3.70 9.38
CA ASP A 148 -0.37 3.65 10.54
C ASP A 148 -0.35 2.24 11.09
N LEU A 149 0.73 1.51 10.83
CA LEU A 149 0.86 0.12 11.26
C LEU A 149 0.95 -0.02 12.78
N MET A 150 1.39 1.01 13.47
CA MET A 150 1.48 0.97 14.94
C MET A 150 0.09 1.01 15.58
N ARG A 151 -0.85 1.73 14.97
CA ARG A 151 -2.23 1.79 15.45
C ARG A 151 -3.08 0.61 14.98
N TRP A 152 -2.68 0.00 13.87
CA TRP A 152 -3.42 -1.09 13.28
C TRP A 152 -3.38 -2.33 14.17
N ASN A 153 -4.55 -2.84 14.54
CA ASN A 153 -4.69 -4.05 15.33
C ASN A 153 -5.47 -5.06 14.49
N TYR A 154 -4.84 -6.19 14.20
CA TYR A 154 -5.40 -7.22 13.34
C TYR A 154 -5.93 -8.45 14.10
N ASP A 155 -5.96 -8.37 15.40
CA ASP A 155 -6.45 -9.47 16.27
C ASP A 155 -7.98 -9.47 16.36
#